data_5955901d1a88eda651498f2646ebcaaf
#
_entry.id   5955901d1a88eda651498f2646ebcaaf
#
_cell.length_a   1.000
_cell.length_b   1.000
_cell.length_c   1.000
_cell.angle_alpha   90.00
_cell.angle_beta   90.00
_cell.angle_gamma   90.00
#
_symmetry.space_group_name_H-M   'P 1'
#
loop_
_entity.id
_entity.type
_entity.pdbx_description
1 polymer ?
#
loop_
_entity_poly.entity_id
_entity_poly.type
_entity_poly.pdbx_seq_one_letter_code
_entity_poly.pdbx_strand_id
1 'polypeptide(L)'
;MIRSAILASCLAGCLAAALAGCGAAVTIPRTDPTRVDAMRAEPLERLGEDRISLHWKFVTADRRTEVEPQEFAQAAVAGDTIYIGSASGMFYALRATTGALRWRKKIGAVSSAPVPAGGLLYIGTADGALVVLDAQTGAERWRYQSRGPIQQAPVVTTDLVVFANEADQVVAVDAITGKFKWQYKGETPEEYTLRGHAGVALDGDLVYTGFSNGTLVALRKDSGSVAWSTSLRAEADRFMDVDATPIVVEGRVYASSSSGGVYALDKTTGLIRWRMPFWDAALPGATGNVGGLATDGKSMIYVNVADLGTYALDLGGNVVWRVGGRGGGEPAQPVIWNELLLYSLANDGLFVADRKTGATLEYFDPGDGISARPTVTPSGQLLVMSNRGILYSFDLE
;
A
#
# COMPACT_ATOMS: atom_id res chain seq x y z
N MET A 1 -39.74 25.12 -61.13
CA MET A 1 -39.56 24.08 -62.19
C MET A 1 -38.20 23.47 -62.04
N ILE A 2 -38.21 22.23 -61.70
CA ILE A 2 -37.37 21.13 -62.27
C ILE A 2 -35.89 21.07 -61.89
N ARG A 3 -35.53 20.11 -61.03
CA ARG A 3 -34.57 18.99 -61.19
C ARG A 3 -33.09 19.37 -61.49
N SER A 4 -32.04 18.74 -61.04
CA SER A 4 -31.72 17.41 -60.53
C SER A 4 -30.24 17.37 -60.16
N ALA A 5 -29.91 16.58 -59.20
CA ALA A 5 -28.74 15.79 -58.90
C ALA A 5 -27.59 15.72 -59.93
N ILE A 6 -26.34 15.58 -59.47
CA ILE A 6 -25.42 14.45 -59.77
C ILE A 6 -24.05 14.67 -59.08
N LEU A 7 -23.59 13.63 -58.42
CA LEU A 7 -22.25 13.23 -57.99
C LEU A 7 -21.06 13.80 -58.79
N ALA A 8 -19.97 14.10 -58.10
CA ALA A 8 -18.61 13.67 -58.49
C ALA A 8 -17.62 13.78 -57.33
N SER A 9 -17.00 12.66 -57.07
CA SER A 9 -15.81 12.44 -56.27
C SER A 9 -14.61 13.17 -56.81
N CYS A 10 -13.79 13.79 -55.93
CA CYS A 10 -12.40 14.08 -56.25
C CYS A 10 -11.51 13.95 -55.00
N LEU A 11 -10.56 13.07 -55.16
CA LEU A 11 -9.40 12.87 -54.32
C LEU A 11 -8.69 14.24 -54.08
N ALA A 12 -8.40 14.53 -52.82
CA ALA A 12 -7.36 15.48 -52.47
C ALA A 12 -6.47 14.78 -51.40
N GLY A 13 -5.25 14.46 -51.83
CA GLY A 13 -4.23 13.91 -50.97
C GLY A 13 -3.75 14.95 -49.99
N CYS A 14 -3.92 14.74 -48.73
CA CYS A 14 -3.23 15.47 -47.69
C CYS A 14 -1.91 14.79 -47.36
N LEU A 15 -0.81 15.44 -47.72
CA LEU A 15 0.49 15.18 -47.15
C LEU A 15 0.44 15.56 -45.66
N ALA A 16 0.28 14.58 -44.79
CA ALA A 16 0.50 14.74 -43.36
C ALA A 16 1.98 14.54 -43.06
N ALA A 17 2.66 15.64 -42.76
CA ALA A 17 4.01 15.59 -42.18
C ALA A 17 3.93 14.85 -40.84
N ALA A 18 4.51 13.67 -40.77
CA ALA A 18 4.67 12.93 -39.55
C ALA A 18 5.72 13.63 -38.67
N LEU A 19 5.27 14.38 -37.69
CA LEU A 19 6.07 14.70 -36.52
C LEU A 19 6.12 13.42 -35.67
N ALA A 20 7.20 12.68 -35.84
CA ALA A 20 7.52 11.56 -34.97
C ALA A 20 7.96 12.07 -33.60
N GLY A 21 6.99 12.41 -32.76
CA GLY A 21 7.16 12.43 -31.32
C GLY A 21 7.19 10.98 -30.84
N CYS A 22 8.38 10.47 -30.47
CA CYS A 22 8.52 9.19 -29.79
C CYS A 22 7.95 9.27 -28.37
N GLY A 23 6.64 9.39 -28.22
CA GLY A 23 5.93 9.00 -27.01
C GLY A 23 5.67 7.51 -27.09
N ALA A 24 6.30 6.70 -26.23
CA ALA A 24 5.93 5.30 -26.12
C ALA A 24 4.43 5.24 -25.81
N ALA A 25 3.66 4.57 -26.67
CA ALA A 25 2.23 4.42 -26.46
C ALA A 25 2.00 3.64 -25.16
N VAL A 26 1.31 4.28 -24.20
CA VAL A 26 0.87 3.61 -22.98
C VAL A 26 -0.15 2.55 -23.37
N THR A 27 0.20 1.30 -23.16
CA THR A 27 -0.72 0.19 -23.45
C THR A 27 -1.73 0.07 -22.30
N ILE A 28 -3.02 0.25 -22.58
CA ILE A 28 -4.09 -0.05 -21.65
C ILE A 28 -4.42 -1.54 -21.80
N PRO A 29 -4.23 -2.38 -20.79
CA PRO A 29 -4.55 -3.78 -20.86
C PRO A 29 -6.05 -3.99 -21.16
N ARG A 30 -6.38 -4.94 -21.98
CA ARG A 30 -7.77 -5.32 -22.22
C ARG A 30 -8.20 -6.29 -21.13
N THR A 31 -9.22 -5.92 -20.36
CA THR A 31 -9.92 -6.86 -19.47
C THR A 31 -10.75 -7.83 -20.30
N ASP A 32 -10.69 -9.12 -19.99
CA ASP A 32 -11.63 -10.09 -20.52
C ASP A 32 -12.97 -9.96 -19.78
N PRO A 33 -14.01 -9.38 -20.39
CA PRO A 33 -15.27 -9.15 -19.70
C PRO A 33 -15.96 -10.46 -19.26
N THR A 34 -15.66 -11.59 -19.89
CA THR A 34 -16.27 -12.88 -19.54
C THR A 34 -15.72 -13.48 -18.25
N ARG A 35 -14.51 -13.07 -17.83
CA ARG A 35 -13.90 -13.47 -16.55
C ARG A 35 -14.29 -12.54 -15.39
N VAL A 36 -14.57 -11.27 -15.66
CA VAL A 36 -14.87 -10.27 -14.65
C VAL A 36 -16.26 -10.43 -14.06
N ASP A 37 -17.25 -10.89 -14.86
CA ASP A 37 -18.64 -11.05 -14.40
C ASP A 37 -18.91 -12.33 -13.59
N ALA A 38 -17.99 -13.29 -13.57
CA ALA A 38 -18.21 -14.59 -12.94
C ALA A 38 -18.04 -14.61 -11.41
N MET A 39 -17.46 -13.56 -10.81
CA MET A 39 -17.16 -13.53 -9.37
C MET A 39 -17.95 -12.44 -8.64
N ARG A 40 -19.23 -12.71 -8.38
CA ARG A 40 -19.98 -11.98 -7.34
C ARG A 40 -19.41 -12.39 -5.98
N ALA A 41 -19.31 -11.41 -5.07
CA ALA A 41 -18.95 -11.69 -3.68
C ALA A 41 -19.88 -12.78 -3.12
N GLU A 42 -19.32 -13.94 -2.72
CA GLU A 42 -20.09 -15.00 -2.10
C GLU A 42 -20.63 -14.53 -0.74
N PRO A 43 -21.84 -14.98 -0.34
CA PRO A 43 -22.34 -14.73 1.01
C PRO A 43 -21.39 -15.35 2.04
N LEU A 44 -20.98 -14.57 3.05
CA LEU A 44 -20.05 -15.00 4.11
C LEU A 44 -20.59 -16.19 4.95
N GLU A 45 -21.89 -16.44 4.92
CA GLU A 45 -22.57 -17.51 5.64
C GLU A 45 -22.23 -18.94 5.15
N ARG A 46 -21.46 -19.08 4.06
CA ARG A 46 -21.11 -20.38 3.45
C ARG A 46 -19.64 -20.76 3.56
N LEU A 47 -18.87 -20.02 4.36
CA LEU A 47 -17.46 -20.32 4.57
C LEU A 47 -17.34 -21.56 5.48
N GLY A 48 -16.77 -22.63 4.98
CA GLY A 48 -16.87 -23.96 5.55
C GLY A 48 -15.57 -24.65 5.92
N GLU A 49 -14.45 -23.94 6.05
CA GLU A 49 -13.19 -24.53 6.54
C GLU A 49 -12.52 -23.53 7.47
N ASP A 50 -12.19 -23.96 8.69
CA ASP A 50 -11.43 -23.18 9.66
C ASP A 50 -10.00 -23.02 9.15
N ARG A 51 -9.69 -21.90 8.50
CA ARG A 51 -8.34 -21.55 8.02
C ARG A 51 -7.55 -20.73 9.03
N ILE A 52 -8.24 -20.19 10.02
CA ILE A 52 -7.64 -19.43 11.11
C ILE A 52 -8.14 -19.94 12.44
N SER A 53 -7.24 -20.20 13.37
CA SER A 53 -7.58 -20.52 14.76
C SER A 53 -7.01 -19.46 15.70
N LEU A 54 -7.86 -18.91 16.59
CA LEU A 54 -7.44 -17.89 17.55
C LEU A 54 -6.49 -18.48 18.58
N HIS A 55 -5.25 -18.00 18.61
CA HIS A 55 -4.24 -18.42 19.56
C HIS A 55 -4.30 -17.56 20.84
N TRP A 56 -4.20 -16.24 20.71
CA TRP A 56 -4.32 -15.28 21.82
C TRP A 56 -4.72 -13.90 21.33
N LYS A 57 -5.09 -13.02 22.27
CA LYS A 57 -5.33 -11.61 22.01
C LYS A 57 -4.68 -10.73 23.09
N PHE A 58 -4.30 -9.52 22.69
CA PHE A 58 -3.69 -8.51 23.56
C PHE A 58 -4.36 -7.16 23.37
N VAL A 59 -4.76 -6.47 24.45
CA VAL A 59 -5.38 -5.15 24.40
C VAL A 59 -4.28 -4.09 24.49
N THR A 60 -4.06 -3.34 23.42
CA THR A 60 -3.08 -2.24 23.37
C THR A 60 -3.63 -0.94 23.94
N ALA A 61 -4.94 -0.70 23.76
CA ALA A 61 -5.66 0.47 24.26
C ALA A 61 -7.13 0.13 24.43
N ASP A 62 -7.80 0.73 25.41
CA ASP A 62 -9.26 0.66 25.54
C ASP A 62 -9.89 1.85 24.82
N ARG A 63 -10.38 1.60 23.60
CA ARG A 63 -11.00 2.60 22.73
C ARG A 63 -12.52 2.41 22.60
N ARG A 64 -13.14 1.69 23.55
CA ARG A 64 -14.58 1.38 23.50
C ARG A 64 -15.51 2.59 23.57
N THR A 65 -15.01 3.71 24.06
CA THR A 65 -15.77 4.97 24.16
C THR A 65 -15.55 5.92 22.98
N GLU A 66 -14.64 5.59 22.07
CA GLU A 66 -14.42 6.39 20.87
C GLU A 66 -15.46 6.07 19.81
N VAL A 67 -15.89 7.09 19.08
CA VAL A 67 -16.79 6.94 17.94
C VAL A 67 -15.92 6.66 16.71
N GLU A 68 -16.22 5.56 16.02
CA GLU A 68 -15.48 5.11 14.81
C GLU A 68 -13.94 5.13 14.97
N PRO A 69 -13.40 4.42 15.98
CA PRO A 69 -11.96 4.38 16.17
C PRO A 69 -11.28 3.74 14.96
N GLN A 70 -10.11 4.26 14.58
CA GLN A 70 -9.28 3.67 13.53
C GLN A 70 -7.89 3.37 14.09
N GLU A 71 -7.37 2.18 13.81
CA GLU A 71 -6.03 1.75 14.24
C GLU A 71 -5.28 1.22 13.02
N PHE A 72 -4.20 1.89 12.66
CA PHE A 72 -3.37 1.55 11.50
C PHE A 72 -2.06 0.86 11.89
N ALA A 73 -1.77 0.73 13.19
CA ALA A 73 -0.55 0.13 13.66
C ALA A 73 -0.43 -1.33 13.21
N GLN A 74 0.70 -1.67 12.63
CA GLN A 74 1.00 -3.01 12.17
C GLN A 74 2.03 -3.66 13.09
N ALA A 75 1.90 -4.97 13.29
CA ALA A 75 2.87 -5.73 14.05
C ALA A 75 4.12 -6.03 13.20
N ALA A 76 5.28 -6.12 13.88
CA ALA A 76 6.48 -6.73 13.30
C ALA A 76 6.97 -7.84 14.23
N VAL A 77 7.59 -8.86 13.64
CA VAL A 77 8.08 -10.02 14.39
C VAL A 77 9.58 -10.18 14.18
N ALA A 78 10.33 -10.32 15.28
CA ALA A 78 11.73 -10.68 15.23
C ALA A 78 12.02 -11.75 16.29
N GLY A 79 12.43 -12.93 15.84
CA GLY A 79 12.58 -14.10 16.68
C GLY A 79 11.25 -14.48 17.34
N ASP A 80 11.24 -14.57 18.68
CA ASP A 80 10.05 -14.88 19.47
C ASP A 80 9.37 -13.61 20.04
N THR A 81 9.63 -12.44 19.48
CA THR A 81 9.08 -11.16 19.95
C THR A 81 8.28 -10.46 18.87
N ILE A 82 7.06 -10.07 19.23
CA ILE A 82 6.19 -9.21 18.46
C ILE A 82 6.33 -7.79 18.99
N TYR A 83 6.48 -6.85 18.07
CA TYR A 83 6.53 -5.41 18.32
C TYR A 83 5.33 -4.73 17.69
N ILE A 84 4.61 -3.93 18.48
CA ILE A 84 3.39 -3.26 18.02
C ILE A 84 3.24 -1.90 18.69
N GLY A 85 2.95 -0.89 17.90
CA GLY A 85 2.54 0.42 18.38
C GLY A 85 1.02 0.53 18.55
N SER A 86 0.55 1.71 18.89
CA SER A 86 -0.87 2.04 18.86
C SER A 86 -1.08 3.54 18.67
N ALA A 87 -2.28 3.91 18.23
CA ALA A 87 -2.69 5.32 18.14
C ALA A 87 -2.70 6.03 19.51
N SER A 88 -2.75 5.29 20.63
CA SER A 88 -2.64 5.86 21.99
C SER A 88 -1.23 6.33 22.35
N GLY A 89 -0.24 6.04 21.52
CA GLY A 89 1.16 6.41 21.73
C GLY A 89 1.98 5.41 22.54
N MET A 90 1.38 4.30 22.93
CA MET A 90 2.09 3.21 23.59
C MET A 90 2.67 2.25 22.57
N PHE A 91 3.84 1.73 22.86
CA PHE A 91 4.55 0.74 22.08
C PHE A 91 4.88 -0.47 22.96
N TYR A 92 4.71 -1.67 22.43
CA TYR A 92 4.77 -2.92 23.17
C TYR A 92 5.71 -3.92 22.51
N ALA A 93 6.42 -4.67 23.33
CA ALA A 93 7.07 -5.93 22.93
C ALA A 93 6.39 -7.10 23.66
N LEU A 94 5.93 -8.08 22.90
CA LEU A 94 5.17 -9.22 23.39
C LEU A 94 5.90 -10.51 23.02
N ARG A 95 5.73 -11.56 23.81
CA ARG A 95 6.17 -12.88 23.42
C ARG A 95 5.27 -13.44 22.32
N ALA A 96 5.83 -13.85 21.21
CA ALA A 96 5.08 -14.29 20.04
C ALA A 96 4.14 -15.47 20.33
N THR A 97 4.60 -16.45 21.13
CA THR A 97 3.84 -17.65 21.42
C THR A 97 2.68 -17.46 22.41
N THR A 98 2.66 -16.41 23.22
CA THR A 98 1.66 -16.29 24.32
C THR A 98 1.02 -14.90 24.41
N GLY A 99 1.47 -13.92 23.65
CA GLY A 99 1.04 -12.53 23.80
C GLY A 99 1.51 -11.87 25.12
N ALA A 100 2.33 -12.55 25.94
CA ALA A 100 2.78 -12.02 27.22
C ALA A 100 3.67 -10.79 27.05
N LEU A 101 3.39 -9.74 27.81
CA LEU A 101 4.14 -8.49 27.77
C LEU A 101 5.61 -8.71 28.21
N ARG A 102 6.57 -8.30 27.37
CA ARG A 102 7.99 -8.22 27.72
C ARG A 102 8.35 -6.84 28.26
N TRP A 103 8.03 -5.84 27.50
CA TRP A 103 8.19 -4.44 27.89
C TRP A 103 7.22 -3.52 27.13
N ARG A 104 7.02 -2.34 27.64
CA ARG A 104 6.25 -1.26 26.98
C ARG A 104 6.90 0.09 27.18
N LYS A 105 6.67 1.01 26.23
CA LYS A 105 7.19 2.38 26.29
C LYS A 105 6.23 3.34 25.59
N LYS A 106 6.11 4.56 26.12
CA LYS A 106 5.40 5.63 25.44
C LYS A 106 6.37 6.35 24.49
N ILE A 107 6.04 6.39 23.20
CA ILE A 107 6.91 6.98 22.16
C ILE A 107 6.19 7.98 21.24
N GLY A 108 4.87 8.06 21.27
CA GLY A 108 4.01 8.76 20.33
C GLY A 108 3.14 7.80 19.54
N ALA A 109 2.05 8.30 18.93
CA ALA A 109 1.15 7.48 18.12
C ALA A 109 1.90 6.85 16.93
N VAL A 110 1.64 5.57 16.67
CA VAL A 110 2.28 4.77 15.62
C VAL A 110 1.21 4.23 14.70
N SER A 111 1.36 4.44 13.39
CA SER A 111 0.40 4.00 12.35
C SER A 111 1.01 2.99 11.37
N SER A 112 2.27 2.61 11.52
CA SER A 112 2.98 1.70 10.62
C SER A 112 3.64 0.54 11.35
N ALA A 113 4.20 -0.39 10.59
CA ALA A 113 5.03 -1.44 11.16
C ALA A 113 6.36 -0.88 11.66
N PRO A 114 6.83 -1.25 12.86
CA PRO A 114 8.21 -1.05 13.24
C PRO A 114 9.13 -1.93 12.39
N VAL A 115 10.36 -1.49 12.14
CA VAL A 115 11.34 -2.25 11.36
C VAL A 115 12.44 -2.77 12.28
N PRO A 116 12.44 -4.08 12.62
CA PRO A 116 13.52 -4.68 13.37
C PRO A 116 14.76 -4.89 12.50
N ALA A 117 15.90 -4.35 12.89
CA ALA A 117 17.17 -4.57 12.20
C ALA A 117 18.34 -4.43 13.18
N GLY A 118 19.30 -5.36 13.13
CA GLY A 118 20.54 -5.30 13.93
C GLY A 118 20.35 -5.18 15.45
N GLY A 119 19.27 -5.74 16.00
CA GLY A 119 18.92 -5.63 17.42
C GLY A 119 18.25 -4.30 17.81
N LEU A 120 17.95 -3.45 16.83
CA LEU A 120 17.24 -2.18 16.98
C LEU A 120 15.86 -2.25 16.36
N LEU A 121 14.97 -1.33 16.79
CA LEU A 121 13.65 -1.11 16.21
C LEU A 121 13.58 0.33 15.70
N TYR A 122 13.26 0.50 14.43
CA TYR A 122 13.08 1.79 13.79
C TYR A 122 11.59 2.06 13.61
N ILE A 123 11.09 3.14 14.18
CA ILE A 123 9.65 3.39 14.34
C ILE A 123 9.33 4.82 13.93
N GLY A 124 8.47 4.98 12.92
CA GLY A 124 7.86 6.26 12.58
C GLY A 124 6.70 6.59 13.51
N THR A 125 6.54 7.88 13.85
CA THR A 125 5.45 8.34 14.72
C THR A 125 4.63 9.46 14.06
N ALA A 126 3.40 9.62 14.51
CA ALA A 126 2.47 10.64 14.00
C ALA A 126 2.87 12.07 14.35
N ASP A 127 3.73 12.28 15.34
CA ASP A 127 4.33 13.60 15.66
C ASP A 127 5.62 13.87 14.86
N GLY A 128 5.94 12.99 13.91
CA GLY A 128 7.06 13.16 12.97
C GLY A 128 8.42 12.72 13.50
N ALA A 129 8.46 11.98 14.60
CA ALA A 129 9.72 11.42 15.08
C ALA A 129 10.00 10.04 14.44
N LEU A 130 11.23 9.84 13.99
CA LEU A 130 11.81 8.51 13.80
C LEU A 130 12.50 8.14 15.11
N VAL A 131 11.92 7.19 15.83
CA VAL A 131 12.40 6.72 17.14
C VAL A 131 13.12 5.41 16.97
N VAL A 132 14.31 5.28 17.53
CA VAL A 132 15.07 4.03 17.50
C VAL A 132 15.27 3.48 18.89
N LEU A 133 14.79 2.26 19.11
CA LEU A 133 14.85 1.57 20.38
C LEU A 133 15.75 0.35 20.29
N ASP A 134 16.32 -0.01 21.41
CA ASP A 134 16.88 -1.34 21.62
C ASP A 134 15.74 -2.37 21.63
N ALA A 135 15.80 -3.37 20.80
CA ALA A 135 14.72 -4.35 20.60
C ALA A 135 14.48 -5.21 21.85
N GLN A 136 15.52 -5.48 22.63
CA GLN A 136 15.43 -6.35 23.81
C GLN A 136 14.86 -5.62 25.03
N THR A 137 15.26 -4.36 25.22
CA THR A 137 15.00 -3.60 26.46
C THR A 137 13.97 -2.49 26.29
N GLY A 138 13.69 -2.04 25.07
CA GLY A 138 12.90 -0.85 24.79
C GLY A 138 13.61 0.47 25.10
N ALA A 139 14.91 0.43 25.44
CA ALA A 139 15.69 1.65 25.70
C ALA A 139 15.86 2.46 24.41
N GLU A 140 15.61 3.77 24.46
CA GLU A 140 15.81 4.65 23.32
C GLU A 140 17.30 4.84 23.05
N ARG A 141 17.70 4.57 21.82
CA ARG A 141 19.08 4.75 21.35
C ARG A 141 19.29 6.14 20.79
N TRP A 142 18.40 6.55 19.91
CA TRP A 142 18.38 7.88 19.33
C TRP A 142 17.02 8.22 18.75
N ARG A 143 16.81 9.49 18.43
CA ARG A 143 15.60 10.02 17.80
C ARG A 143 15.98 11.09 16.78
N TYR A 144 15.27 11.10 15.66
CA TYR A 144 15.35 12.16 14.65
C TYR A 144 13.96 12.78 14.50
N GLN A 145 13.87 14.12 14.58
CA GLN A 145 12.60 14.84 14.41
C GLN A 145 12.49 15.34 12.97
N SER A 146 11.49 14.85 12.22
CA SER A 146 11.14 15.38 10.90
C SER A 146 10.06 16.46 11.00
N ARG A 147 9.74 17.06 9.86
CA ARG A 147 8.78 18.18 9.81
C ARG A 147 7.31 17.74 9.73
N GLY A 148 7.04 16.49 9.41
CA GLY A 148 5.69 15.94 9.27
C GLY A 148 5.60 14.53 9.80
N PRO A 149 4.38 14.02 10.03
CA PRO A 149 4.11 12.64 10.44
C PRO A 149 4.84 11.61 9.59
N ILE A 150 5.34 10.54 10.23
CA ILE A 150 5.93 9.38 9.56
C ILE A 150 4.94 8.23 9.74
N GLN A 151 4.08 8.01 8.76
CA GLN A 151 2.99 7.03 8.83
C GLN A 151 3.27 5.73 8.07
N GLN A 152 4.37 5.68 7.33
CA GLN A 152 4.82 4.48 6.63
C GLN A 152 6.09 3.93 7.25
N ALA A 153 6.29 2.61 7.14
CA ALA A 153 7.48 1.96 7.64
C ALA A 153 8.74 2.51 6.93
N PRO A 154 9.82 2.84 7.68
CA PRO A 154 11.07 3.24 7.06
C PRO A 154 11.75 2.04 6.38
N VAL A 155 12.58 2.33 5.38
CA VAL A 155 13.52 1.34 4.83
C VAL A 155 14.84 1.47 5.58
N VAL A 156 15.32 0.34 6.12
CA VAL A 156 16.55 0.28 6.91
C VAL A 156 17.59 -0.54 6.16
N THR A 157 18.75 0.05 5.96
CA THR A 157 19.95 -0.63 5.44
C THR A 157 21.03 -0.69 6.53
N THR A 158 22.20 -1.20 6.23
CA THR A 158 23.34 -1.22 7.18
C THR A 158 23.80 0.18 7.58
N ASP A 159 23.65 1.15 6.70
CA ASP A 159 24.22 2.50 6.82
C ASP A 159 23.17 3.62 6.85
N LEU A 160 21.99 3.39 6.29
CA LEU A 160 20.95 4.39 6.16
C LEU A 160 19.59 3.91 6.67
N VAL A 161 18.82 4.85 7.19
CA VAL A 161 17.36 4.76 7.32
C VAL A 161 16.76 5.79 6.40
N VAL A 162 15.90 5.35 5.48
CA VAL A 162 15.20 6.22 4.54
C VAL A 162 13.71 6.13 4.82
N PHE A 163 13.05 7.27 4.94
CA PHE A 163 11.61 7.35 5.20
C PHE A 163 10.98 8.54 4.50
N ALA A 164 9.69 8.42 4.20
CA ALA A 164 8.84 9.51 3.72
C ALA A 164 8.00 10.06 4.88
N ASN A 165 7.60 11.34 4.78
CA ASN A 165 6.70 11.97 5.73
C ASN A 165 5.59 12.75 5.01
N GLU A 166 4.53 13.10 5.73
CA GLU A 166 3.37 13.83 5.20
C GLU A 166 3.63 15.31 4.81
N ALA A 167 4.87 15.76 4.87
CA ALA A 167 5.28 17.06 4.34
C ALA A 167 5.91 16.96 2.94
N ASP A 168 5.61 15.89 2.19
CA ASP A 168 6.20 15.57 0.87
C ASP A 168 7.73 15.51 0.90
N GLN A 169 8.29 14.93 1.95
CA GLN A 169 9.74 14.79 2.10
C GLN A 169 10.17 13.34 2.19
N VAL A 170 11.23 13.01 1.49
CA VAL A 170 12.02 11.80 1.73
C VAL A 170 13.28 12.20 2.46
N VAL A 171 13.54 11.57 3.57
CA VAL A 171 14.67 11.88 4.44
C VAL A 171 15.52 10.63 4.64
N ALA A 172 16.84 10.79 4.55
CA ALA A 172 17.79 9.75 4.93
C ALA A 172 18.63 10.21 6.11
N VAL A 173 18.79 9.30 7.06
CA VAL A 173 19.63 9.47 8.23
C VAL A 173 20.57 8.29 8.38
N ASP A 174 21.67 8.47 9.08
CA ASP A 174 22.59 7.41 9.44
C ASP A 174 21.92 6.39 10.35
N ALA A 175 21.97 5.11 10.01
CA ALA A 175 21.22 4.06 10.73
C ALA A 175 21.69 3.85 12.18
N ILE A 176 22.94 4.16 12.48
CA ILE A 176 23.52 3.93 13.81
C ILE A 176 23.35 5.16 14.71
N THR A 177 23.56 6.34 14.14
CA THR A 177 23.67 7.60 14.93
C THR A 177 22.47 8.52 14.81
N GLY A 178 21.55 8.27 13.83
CA GLY A 178 20.43 9.14 13.51
C GLY A 178 20.83 10.49 12.88
N LYS A 179 22.11 10.68 12.52
CA LYS A 179 22.55 11.93 11.90
C LYS A 179 22.00 12.08 10.49
N PHE A 180 21.52 13.27 10.18
CA PHE A 180 21.02 13.63 8.86
C PHE A 180 22.08 13.36 7.76
N LYS A 181 21.66 12.81 6.66
CA LYS A 181 22.48 12.57 5.45
C LYS A 181 21.99 13.42 4.27
N TRP A 182 20.75 13.25 3.87
CA TRP A 182 20.14 13.99 2.78
C TRP A 182 18.62 14.04 2.92
N GLN A 183 18.01 14.95 2.20
CA GLN A 183 16.56 14.99 2.01
C GLN A 183 16.22 15.38 0.57
N TYR A 184 15.11 14.90 0.10
CA TYR A 184 14.42 15.35 -1.10
C TYR A 184 13.04 15.88 -0.69
N LYS A 185 12.63 16.99 -1.28
CA LYS A 185 11.28 17.54 -1.09
C LYS A 185 10.56 17.56 -2.42
N GLY A 186 9.39 16.90 -2.49
CA GLY A 186 8.48 16.99 -3.62
C GLY A 186 7.87 18.39 -3.74
N GLU A 187 7.34 18.70 -4.89
CA GLU A 187 6.56 19.91 -5.09
C GLU A 187 5.22 19.75 -4.39
N THR A 188 4.88 20.70 -3.54
CA THR A 188 3.59 20.70 -2.85
C THR A 188 2.51 21.13 -3.85
N PRO A 189 1.43 20.38 -4.03
CA PRO A 189 0.34 20.77 -4.91
C PRO A 189 -0.36 22.03 -4.41
N GLU A 190 -0.86 22.85 -5.33
CA GLU A 190 -1.67 24.04 -5.02
C GLU A 190 -3.12 23.67 -4.62
N GLU A 191 -3.53 22.43 -4.89
CA GLU A 191 -4.87 21.90 -4.66
C GLU A 191 -4.95 21.06 -3.39
N TYR A 192 -6.18 20.71 -2.99
CA TYR A 192 -6.41 19.83 -1.83
C TYR A 192 -5.85 18.44 -2.09
N THR A 193 -5.06 17.92 -1.14
CA THR A 193 -4.56 16.54 -1.13
C THR A 193 -5.37 15.69 -0.17
N LEU A 194 -5.50 14.40 -0.48
CA LEU A 194 -5.98 13.41 0.48
C LEU A 194 -4.88 13.19 1.54
N ARG A 195 -5.27 12.79 2.75
CA ARG A 195 -4.30 12.39 3.76
C ARG A 195 -3.73 11.03 3.40
N GLY A 196 -2.44 10.95 3.33
CA GLY A 196 -1.69 9.73 3.06
C GLY A 196 -0.45 10.04 2.24
N HIS A 197 0.62 9.32 2.48
CA HIS A 197 1.83 9.37 1.69
C HIS A 197 2.31 7.97 1.41
N ALA A 198 2.80 7.78 0.18
CA ALA A 198 3.52 6.57 -0.15
C ALA A 198 4.73 6.39 0.77
N GLY A 199 4.93 5.17 1.22
CA GLY A 199 6.20 4.77 1.80
C GLY A 199 7.30 4.74 0.76
N VAL A 200 8.50 4.41 1.19
CA VAL A 200 9.66 4.26 0.31
C VAL A 200 9.89 2.79 -0.02
N ALA A 201 10.21 2.49 -1.27
CA ALA A 201 10.69 1.20 -1.72
C ALA A 201 12.15 1.33 -2.16
N LEU A 202 12.99 0.35 -1.81
CA LEU A 202 14.39 0.32 -2.18
C LEU A 202 14.68 -0.90 -3.06
N ASP A 203 15.29 -0.65 -4.22
CA ASP A 203 15.84 -1.71 -5.06
C ASP A 203 17.23 -1.29 -5.60
N GLY A 204 18.26 -2.00 -5.19
CA GLY A 204 19.65 -1.65 -5.47
C GLY A 204 20.03 -0.28 -4.91
N ASP A 205 20.37 0.64 -5.80
CA ASP A 205 20.80 2.01 -5.45
C ASP A 205 19.69 3.06 -5.63
N LEU A 206 18.46 2.63 -5.90
CA LEU A 206 17.32 3.54 -6.13
C LEU A 206 16.25 3.38 -5.05
N VAL A 207 15.78 4.52 -4.58
CA VAL A 207 14.65 4.68 -3.66
C VAL A 207 13.48 5.23 -4.46
N TYR A 208 12.35 4.53 -4.43
CA TYR A 208 11.12 4.93 -5.13
C TYR A 208 10.07 5.36 -4.14
N THR A 209 9.36 6.44 -4.45
CA THR A 209 8.24 6.92 -3.64
C THR A 209 7.29 7.77 -4.48
N GLY A 210 6.03 7.81 -4.07
CA GLY A 210 5.01 8.68 -4.62
C GLY A 210 4.86 9.97 -3.81
N PHE A 211 4.31 11.00 -4.43
CA PHE A 211 4.03 12.29 -3.82
C PHE A 211 2.59 12.72 -4.04
N SER A 212 2.13 13.63 -3.18
CA SER A 212 0.75 14.15 -3.21
C SER A 212 0.43 14.92 -4.49
N ASN A 213 1.45 15.41 -5.21
CA ASN A 213 1.26 16.07 -6.51
C ASN A 213 1.08 15.09 -7.68
N GLY A 214 0.93 13.78 -7.43
CA GLY A 214 0.76 12.76 -8.47
C GLY A 214 2.04 12.35 -9.18
N THR A 215 3.21 12.63 -8.62
CA THR A 215 4.48 12.18 -9.20
C THR A 215 5.02 10.95 -8.50
N LEU A 216 5.58 10.04 -9.29
CA LEU A 216 6.44 8.96 -8.80
C LEU A 216 7.88 9.33 -9.09
N VAL A 217 8.76 9.23 -8.09
CA VAL A 217 10.16 9.65 -8.20
C VAL A 217 11.08 8.50 -7.82
N ALA A 218 12.18 8.36 -8.56
CA ALA A 218 13.32 7.53 -8.16
C ALA A 218 14.48 8.44 -7.73
N LEU A 219 14.96 8.21 -6.53
CA LEU A 219 16.09 8.93 -5.94
C LEU A 219 17.31 8.01 -5.80
N ARG A 220 18.50 8.54 -5.95
CA ARG A 220 19.72 7.81 -5.61
C ARG A 220 19.84 7.68 -4.10
N LYS A 221 20.04 6.47 -3.63
CA LYS A 221 20.08 6.12 -2.20
C LYS A 221 21.17 6.88 -1.43
N ASP A 222 22.32 7.11 -2.06
CA ASP A 222 23.49 7.73 -1.43
C ASP A 222 23.39 9.25 -1.26
N SER A 223 22.65 9.91 -2.14
CA SER A 223 22.66 11.38 -2.24
C SER A 223 21.27 12.04 -2.23
N GLY A 224 20.20 11.26 -2.41
CA GLY A 224 18.85 11.80 -2.58
C GLY A 224 18.65 12.55 -3.90
N SER A 225 19.61 12.50 -4.84
CA SER A 225 19.47 13.14 -6.14
C SER A 225 18.47 12.37 -7.01
N VAL A 226 17.67 13.12 -7.79
CA VAL A 226 16.68 12.54 -8.69
C VAL A 226 17.35 11.76 -9.81
N ALA A 227 17.03 10.48 -9.94
CA ALA A 227 17.38 9.67 -11.10
C ALA A 227 16.35 9.87 -12.22
N TRP A 228 15.08 9.86 -11.88
CA TRP A 228 13.98 10.21 -12.76
C TRP A 228 12.73 10.61 -11.95
N SER A 229 11.82 11.34 -12.59
CA SER A 229 10.50 11.72 -12.05
C SER A 229 9.46 11.57 -13.14
N THR A 230 8.32 10.95 -12.83
CA THR A 230 7.24 10.70 -13.78
C THR A 230 5.91 11.09 -13.17
N SER A 231 5.14 11.92 -13.90
CA SER A 231 3.76 12.24 -13.52
C SER A 231 2.85 11.07 -13.84
N LEU A 232 2.05 10.64 -12.85
CA LEU A 232 1.01 9.63 -12.99
C LEU A 232 -0.38 10.26 -13.11
N ARG A 233 -0.45 11.58 -13.32
CA ARG A 233 -1.70 12.31 -13.49
C ARG A 233 -2.42 11.88 -14.77
N ALA A 234 -3.73 11.68 -14.69
CA ALA A 234 -4.60 11.65 -15.86
C ALA A 234 -5.29 13.01 -16.01
N GLU A 235 -5.59 13.42 -17.26
CA GLU A 235 -6.07 14.79 -17.59
C GLU A 235 -7.38 15.22 -16.90
N ALA A 236 -8.12 14.32 -16.25
CA ALA A 236 -9.41 14.56 -15.61
C ALA A 236 -9.42 14.34 -14.09
N ASP A 237 -8.28 14.08 -13.46
CA ASP A 237 -8.23 13.61 -12.08
C ASP A 237 -8.34 14.76 -11.08
N ARG A 238 -9.30 14.64 -10.16
CA ARG A 238 -9.52 15.55 -9.03
C ARG A 238 -8.56 15.29 -7.87
N PHE A 239 -8.18 14.02 -7.67
CA PHE A 239 -7.25 13.58 -6.64
C PHE A 239 -6.10 12.84 -7.33
N MET A 240 -4.90 13.30 -7.12
CA MET A 240 -3.74 12.90 -7.92
C MET A 240 -2.71 12.11 -7.13
N ASP A 241 -2.94 12.01 -5.81
CA ASP A 241 -1.98 11.45 -4.86
C ASP A 241 -1.52 10.04 -5.25
N VAL A 242 -0.22 9.81 -5.15
CA VAL A 242 0.38 8.48 -5.24
C VAL A 242 0.65 8.01 -3.81
N ASP A 243 -0.34 7.37 -3.20
CA ASP A 243 -0.36 7.07 -1.75
C ASP A 243 0.15 5.69 -1.39
N ALA A 244 0.05 4.74 -2.32
CA ALA A 244 0.54 3.39 -2.07
C ALA A 244 2.06 3.31 -2.22
N THR A 245 2.72 2.65 -1.27
CA THR A 245 4.15 2.35 -1.38
C THR A 245 4.41 1.55 -2.67
N PRO A 246 5.31 2.03 -3.55
CA PRO A 246 5.64 1.33 -4.78
C PRO A 246 6.22 -0.06 -4.52
N ILE A 247 6.00 -0.99 -5.44
CA ILE A 247 6.66 -2.31 -5.43
C ILE A 247 7.54 -2.47 -6.65
N VAL A 248 8.66 -3.19 -6.51
CA VAL A 248 9.61 -3.42 -7.61
C VAL A 248 9.70 -4.90 -7.90
N VAL A 249 9.37 -5.30 -9.13
CA VAL A 249 9.39 -6.70 -9.60
C VAL A 249 9.83 -6.73 -11.06
N GLU A 250 10.70 -7.67 -11.40
CA GLU A 250 11.12 -7.98 -12.78
C GLU A 250 11.49 -6.73 -13.60
N GLY A 251 12.28 -5.82 -12.99
CA GLY A 251 12.76 -4.62 -13.66
C GLY A 251 11.74 -3.50 -13.83
N ARG A 252 10.58 -3.61 -13.19
CA ARG A 252 9.50 -2.61 -13.21
C ARG A 252 9.16 -2.12 -11.82
N VAL A 253 8.76 -0.86 -11.75
CA VAL A 253 8.14 -0.26 -10.57
C VAL A 253 6.64 -0.21 -10.82
N TYR A 254 5.87 -0.71 -9.86
CA TYR A 254 4.42 -0.61 -9.87
C TYR A 254 4.01 0.37 -8.79
N ALA A 255 3.17 1.31 -9.17
CA ALA A 255 2.62 2.32 -8.28
C ALA A 255 1.12 2.50 -8.56
N SER A 256 0.40 2.97 -7.59
CA SER A 256 -1.01 3.32 -7.75
C SER A 256 -1.23 4.80 -7.42
N SER A 257 -2.14 5.40 -8.14
CA SER A 257 -2.66 6.74 -7.87
C SER A 257 -4.11 6.61 -7.46
N SER A 258 -4.55 7.43 -6.51
CA SER A 258 -5.90 7.38 -5.94
C SER A 258 -7.02 7.49 -6.98
N SER A 259 -6.80 8.16 -8.11
CA SER A 259 -7.79 8.25 -9.20
C SER A 259 -7.30 7.62 -10.51
N GLY A 260 -6.00 7.40 -10.66
CA GLY A 260 -5.40 6.95 -11.91
C GLY A 260 -5.33 5.44 -12.11
N GLY A 261 -5.48 4.66 -11.05
CA GLY A 261 -5.33 3.20 -11.10
C GLY A 261 -3.89 2.73 -10.83
N VAL A 262 -3.54 1.57 -11.35
CA VAL A 262 -2.18 1.00 -11.23
C VAL A 262 -1.36 1.28 -12.48
N TYR A 263 -0.13 1.65 -12.28
CA TYR A 263 0.86 1.91 -13.32
C TYR A 263 2.03 0.95 -13.19
N ALA A 264 2.56 0.52 -14.32
CA ALA A 264 3.88 -0.10 -14.39
C ALA A 264 4.85 0.80 -15.13
N LEU A 265 6.00 1.05 -14.53
CA LEU A 265 7.04 1.86 -15.10
C LEU A 265 8.35 1.05 -15.20
N ASP A 266 9.18 1.38 -16.16
CA ASP A 266 10.54 0.89 -16.20
C ASP A 266 11.33 1.43 -15.01
N LYS A 267 11.94 0.55 -14.21
CA LYS A 267 12.58 0.97 -12.95
C LYS A 267 13.78 1.89 -13.13
N THR A 268 14.43 1.85 -14.29
CA THR A 268 15.65 2.62 -14.56
C THR A 268 15.36 3.97 -15.20
N THR A 269 14.34 4.03 -16.06
CA THR A 269 14.04 5.22 -16.86
C THR A 269 12.80 5.98 -16.41
N GLY A 270 11.93 5.35 -15.61
CA GLY A 270 10.63 5.91 -15.23
C GLY A 270 9.59 5.95 -16.35
N LEU A 271 9.86 5.35 -17.51
CA LEU A 271 8.91 5.30 -18.61
C LEU A 271 7.71 4.41 -18.28
N ILE A 272 6.50 4.96 -18.40
CA ILE A 272 5.28 4.20 -18.20
C ILE A 272 5.19 3.13 -19.30
N ARG A 273 5.05 1.87 -18.89
CA ARG A 273 4.87 0.71 -19.77
C ARG A 273 3.40 0.41 -20.02
N TRP A 274 2.60 0.52 -18.97
CA TRP A 274 1.15 0.40 -19.02
C TRP A 274 0.49 1.08 -17.84
N ARG A 275 -0.83 1.32 -17.99
CA ARG A 275 -1.73 1.80 -16.94
C ARG A 275 -2.99 0.92 -16.93
N MET A 276 -3.44 0.51 -15.75
CA MET A 276 -4.72 -0.13 -15.50
C MET A 276 -5.62 0.85 -14.73
N PRO A 277 -6.56 1.54 -15.38
CA PRO A 277 -7.48 2.42 -14.68
C PRO A 277 -8.53 1.61 -13.92
N PHE A 278 -8.86 2.04 -12.70
CA PHE A 278 -10.00 1.52 -11.95
C PHE A 278 -11.18 2.46 -12.16
N TRP A 279 -12.05 2.06 -13.07
CA TRP A 279 -13.27 2.78 -13.34
C TRP A 279 -14.36 1.78 -13.72
N ASP A 280 -15.51 1.89 -13.08
CA ASP A 280 -16.67 1.07 -13.38
C ASP A 280 -17.85 1.98 -13.76
N ALA A 281 -18.29 1.91 -15.00
CA ALA A 281 -19.43 2.69 -15.51
C ALA A 281 -20.74 2.34 -14.78
N ALA A 282 -20.82 1.16 -14.18
CA ALA A 282 -21.98 0.71 -13.42
C ALA A 282 -22.01 1.25 -11.98
N LEU A 283 -20.90 1.82 -11.51
CA LEU A 283 -20.76 2.41 -10.18
C LEU A 283 -20.29 3.87 -10.28
N PRO A 284 -21.15 4.77 -10.81
CA PRO A 284 -20.80 6.19 -10.90
C PRO A 284 -20.61 6.76 -9.49
N GLY A 285 -19.41 7.27 -9.21
CA GLY A 285 -19.02 7.82 -7.91
C GLY A 285 -18.14 6.89 -7.07
N ALA A 286 -17.83 5.67 -7.53
CA ALA A 286 -16.80 4.85 -6.91
C ALA A 286 -15.46 5.61 -6.95
N THR A 287 -14.80 5.73 -5.80
CA THR A 287 -13.62 6.59 -5.64
C THR A 287 -12.36 5.97 -6.24
N GLY A 288 -12.37 4.65 -6.47
CA GLY A 288 -11.20 3.93 -6.99
C GLY A 288 -9.97 3.99 -6.08
N ASN A 289 -10.13 4.39 -4.82
CA ASN A 289 -9.02 4.50 -3.88
C ASN A 289 -8.33 3.14 -3.69
N VAL A 290 -7.02 3.12 -3.82
CA VAL A 290 -6.21 1.89 -3.84
C VAL A 290 -5.54 1.70 -2.49
N GLY A 291 -5.83 0.59 -1.83
CA GLY A 291 -5.32 0.23 -0.50
C GLY A 291 -3.88 -0.31 -0.46
N GLY A 292 -3.12 -0.12 -1.51
CA GLY A 292 -1.75 -0.61 -1.62
C GLY A 292 -1.62 -1.86 -2.49
N LEU A 293 -0.41 -2.14 -2.91
CA LEU A 293 -0.06 -3.22 -3.82
C LEU A 293 0.67 -4.34 -3.09
N ALA A 294 0.36 -5.59 -3.41
CA ALA A 294 1.13 -6.76 -3.01
C ALA A 294 1.56 -7.56 -4.23
N THR A 295 2.66 -8.32 -4.12
CA THR A 295 3.16 -9.15 -5.22
C THR A 295 3.70 -10.47 -4.70
N ASP A 296 3.59 -11.51 -5.53
CA ASP A 296 4.27 -12.78 -5.30
C ASP A 296 5.76 -12.75 -5.70
N GLY A 297 6.23 -11.59 -6.16
CA GLY A 297 7.61 -11.38 -6.60
C GLY A 297 7.96 -12.04 -7.94
N LYS A 298 6.99 -12.61 -8.66
CA LYS A 298 7.23 -13.40 -9.88
C LYS A 298 6.29 -13.07 -11.03
N SER A 299 5.00 -13.08 -10.78
CA SER A 299 4.01 -13.09 -11.87
C SER A 299 2.77 -12.28 -11.61
N MET A 300 2.45 -11.99 -10.34
CA MET A 300 1.16 -11.44 -9.94
C MET A 300 1.30 -10.20 -9.07
N ILE A 301 0.36 -9.30 -9.26
CA ILE A 301 0.11 -8.14 -8.42
C ILE A 301 -1.32 -8.24 -7.89
N TYR A 302 -1.50 -8.04 -6.59
CA TYR A 302 -2.79 -8.01 -5.93
C TYR A 302 -3.04 -6.61 -5.42
N VAL A 303 -4.26 -6.13 -5.62
CA VAL A 303 -4.66 -4.78 -5.23
C VAL A 303 -6.10 -4.76 -4.73
N ASN A 304 -6.31 -4.12 -3.60
CA ASN A 304 -7.65 -3.79 -3.12
C ASN A 304 -8.00 -2.38 -3.57
N VAL A 305 -9.19 -2.24 -4.12
CA VAL A 305 -9.72 -0.95 -4.58
C VAL A 305 -11.04 -0.71 -3.86
N ALA A 306 -11.13 0.40 -3.14
CA ALA A 306 -12.34 0.77 -2.42
C ALA A 306 -13.56 0.72 -3.35
N ASP A 307 -14.68 0.21 -2.84
CA ASP A 307 -15.96 0.03 -3.54
C ASP A 307 -15.94 -0.94 -4.74
N LEU A 308 -14.77 -1.14 -5.38
CA LEU A 308 -14.63 -1.99 -6.57
C LEU A 308 -14.22 -3.41 -6.24
N GLY A 309 -13.48 -3.62 -5.15
CA GLY A 309 -13.07 -4.94 -4.66
C GLY A 309 -11.61 -5.27 -4.86
N THR A 310 -11.30 -6.57 -4.84
CA THR A 310 -9.94 -7.09 -4.92
C THR A 310 -9.64 -7.60 -6.31
N TYR A 311 -8.48 -7.22 -6.84
CA TYR A 311 -8.02 -7.61 -8.18
C TYR A 311 -6.71 -8.37 -8.08
N ALA A 312 -6.55 -9.38 -8.94
CA ALA A 312 -5.26 -9.95 -9.29
C ALA A 312 -4.92 -9.57 -10.73
N LEU A 313 -3.76 -8.98 -10.91
CA LEU A 313 -3.22 -8.57 -12.20
C LEU A 313 -1.97 -9.40 -12.50
N ASP A 314 -1.77 -9.76 -13.76
CA ASP A 314 -0.45 -10.21 -14.21
C ASP A 314 0.53 -9.03 -14.33
N LEU A 315 1.82 -9.30 -14.53
CA LEU A 315 2.82 -8.23 -14.68
C LEU A 315 2.63 -7.39 -15.95
N GLY A 316 1.78 -7.83 -16.88
CA GLY A 316 1.35 -7.08 -18.07
C GLY A 316 0.18 -6.14 -17.80
N GLY A 317 -0.42 -6.19 -16.61
CA GLY A 317 -1.57 -5.38 -16.21
C GLY A 317 -2.92 -5.98 -16.63
N ASN A 318 -2.95 -7.23 -17.10
CA ASN A 318 -4.21 -7.90 -17.42
C ASN A 318 -4.85 -8.41 -16.13
N VAL A 319 -6.18 -8.24 -16.00
CA VAL A 319 -6.94 -8.80 -14.89
C VAL A 319 -7.03 -10.31 -15.04
N VAL A 320 -6.47 -11.03 -14.07
CA VAL A 320 -6.56 -12.49 -14.00
C VAL A 320 -7.86 -12.90 -13.32
N TRP A 321 -8.19 -12.24 -12.22
CA TRP A 321 -9.47 -12.36 -11.55
C TRP A 321 -9.81 -11.07 -10.77
N ARG A 322 -11.09 -10.91 -10.47
CA ARG A 322 -11.64 -9.84 -9.64
C ARG A 322 -12.71 -10.40 -8.72
N VAL A 323 -12.71 -9.97 -7.47
CA VAL A 323 -13.82 -10.16 -6.54
C VAL A 323 -14.44 -8.80 -6.25
N GLY A 324 -15.77 -8.69 -6.38
CA GLY A 324 -16.50 -7.44 -6.22
C GLY A 324 -16.37 -6.85 -4.82
N GLY A 325 -16.39 -5.53 -4.74
CA GLY A 325 -16.33 -4.80 -3.47
C GLY A 325 -17.57 -5.03 -2.62
N ARG A 326 -17.40 -4.97 -1.29
CA ARG A 326 -18.46 -5.13 -0.28
C ARG A 326 -18.86 -3.81 0.37
N GLY A 327 -18.22 -2.68 -0.01
CA GLY A 327 -18.48 -1.38 0.61
C GLY A 327 -17.94 -1.27 2.05
N GLY A 328 -16.94 -2.06 2.41
CA GLY A 328 -16.37 -2.15 3.76
C GLY A 328 -15.37 -1.04 4.13
N GLY A 329 -15.40 0.11 3.46
CA GLY A 329 -14.51 1.25 3.73
C GLY A 329 -13.14 1.12 3.06
N GLU A 330 -12.15 1.85 3.57
CA GLU A 330 -10.80 1.86 3.01
C GLU A 330 -10.13 0.48 3.18
N PRO A 331 -9.59 -0.09 2.08
CA PRO A 331 -8.91 -1.37 2.14
C PRO A 331 -7.46 -1.19 2.59
N ALA A 332 -6.98 -2.10 3.41
CA ALA A 332 -5.56 -2.21 3.71
C ALA A 332 -4.79 -2.90 2.57
N GLN A 333 -3.46 -2.72 2.56
CA GLN A 333 -2.58 -3.42 1.63
C GLN A 333 -2.69 -4.94 1.83
N PRO A 334 -2.90 -5.73 0.76
CA PRO A 334 -2.98 -7.18 0.86
C PRO A 334 -1.65 -7.82 1.31
N VAL A 335 -1.74 -9.01 1.88
CA VAL A 335 -0.59 -9.83 2.27
C VAL A 335 -0.72 -11.22 1.66
N ILE A 336 0.37 -11.74 1.15
CA ILE A 336 0.44 -13.08 0.57
C ILE A 336 1.14 -14.01 1.55
N TRP A 337 0.53 -15.16 1.79
CA TRP A 337 1.18 -16.25 2.50
C TRP A 337 0.81 -17.58 1.84
N ASN A 338 1.79 -18.28 1.30
CA ASN A 338 1.59 -19.49 0.49
C ASN A 338 0.54 -19.30 -0.62
N GLU A 339 -0.54 -20.07 -0.60
CA GLU A 339 -1.64 -19.98 -1.56
C GLU A 339 -2.76 -19.04 -1.09
N LEU A 340 -2.56 -18.32 0.02
CA LEU A 340 -3.54 -17.42 0.59
C LEU A 340 -3.23 -15.95 0.27
N LEU A 341 -4.29 -15.19 0.10
CA LEU A 341 -4.30 -13.73 0.05
C LEU A 341 -5.11 -13.22 1.25
N LEU A 342 -4.45 -12.45 2.11
CA LEU A 342 -5.08 -11.86 3.28
C LEU A 342 -5.22 -10.36 3.09
N TYR A 343 -6.39 -9.81 3.40
CA TYR A 343 -6.64 -8.37 3.38
C TYR A 343 -7.71 -7.97 4.38
N SER A 344 -7.71 -6.72 4.77
CA SER A 344 -8.68 -6.16 5.70
C SER A 344 -9.36 -4.94 5.11
N LEU A 345 -10.58 -4.68 5.59
CA LEU A 345 -11.40 -3.52 5.25
C LEU A 345 -11.74 -2.76 6.53
N ALA A 346 -11.63 -1.43 6.47
CA ALA A 346 -11.73 -0.57 7.66
C ALA A 346 -13.05 -0.70 8.44
N ASN A 347 -14.16 -0.90 7.74
CA ASN A 347 -15.50 -1.01 8.35
C ASN A 347 -16.05 -2.45 8.34
N ASP A 348 -15.21 -3.43 8.02
CA ASP A 348 -15.63 -4.82 7.89
C ASP A 348 -14.70 -5.69 8.76
N GLY A 349 -13.80 -6.45 8.16
CA GLY A 349 -12.93 -7.34 8.91
C GLY A 349 -11.75 -7.85 8.10
N LEU A 350 -11.21 -8.97 8.52
CA LEU A 350 -10.16 -9.69 7.82
C LEU A 350 -10.76 -10.74 6.89
N PHE A 351 -10.27 -10.78 5.67
CA PHE A 351 -10.59 -11.79 4.66
C PHE A 351 -9.36 -12.66 4.40
N VAL A 352 -9.56 -13.95 4.39
CA VAL A 352 -8.60 -14.95 3.92
C VAL A 352 -9.16 -15.54 2.62
N ALA A 353 -8.46 -15.36 1.52
CA ALA A 353 -8.92 -15.75 0.19
C ALA A 353 -7.92 -16.70 -0.47
N ASP A 354 -8.41 -17.54 -1.37
CA ASP A 354 -7.57 -18.30 -2.30
C ASP A 354 -6.89 -17.34 -3.27
N ARG A 355 -5.58 -17.37 -3.31
CA ARG A 355 -4.78 -16.44 -4.12
C ARG A 355 -4.97 -16.60 -5.62
N LYS A 356 -5.32 -17.79 -6.08
CA LYS A 356 -5.46 -18.12 -7.51
C LYS A 356 -6.81 -17.70 -8.07
N THR A 357 -7.84 -17.73 -7.23
CA THR A 357 -9.22 -17.51 -7.65
C THR A 357 -9.86 -16.26 -7.06
N GLY A 358 -9.33 -15.77 -5.95
CA GLY A 358 -9.91 -14.68 -5.17
C GLY A 358 -11.10 -15.12 -4.29
N ALA A 359 -11.49 -16.40 -4.33
CA ALA A 359 -12.58 -16.90 -3.50
C ALA A 359 -12.27 -16.73 -2.01
N THR A 360 -13.20 -16.16 -1.25
CA THR A 360 -13.07 -16.02 0.20
C THR A 360 -13.20 -17.41 0.84
N LEU A 361 -12.19 -17.80 1.60
CA LEU A 361 -12.14 -19.07 2.32
C LEU A 361 -12.54 -18.91 3.78
N GLU A 362 -12.17 -17.77 4.39
CA GLU A 362 -12.41 -17.48 5.80
C GLU A 362 -12.61 -15.99 5.99
N TYR A 363 -13.35 -15.61 7.04
CA TYR A 363 -13.63 -14.23 7.40
C TYR A 363 -13.64 -14.07 8.92
N PHE A 364 -12.98 -13.02 9.41
CA PHE A 364 -12.98 -12.67 10.83
C PHE A 364 -13.46 -11.23 11.03
N ASP A 365 -14.55 -11.07 11.78
CA ASP A 365 -15.09 -9.78 12.19
C ASP A 365 -14.80 -9.53 13.68
N PRO A 366 -13.97 -8.51 14.02
CA PRO A 366 -13.75 -8.11 15.41
C PRO A 366 -14.92 -7.27 15.96
N GLY A 367 -15.90 -6.92 15.15
CA GLY A 367 -17.05 -6.08 15.48
C GLY A 367 -16.87 -4.57 15.23
N ASP A 368 -15.65 -4.14 14.87
CA ASP A 368 -15.31 -2.71 14.71
C ASP A 368 -14.41 -2.44 13.48
N GLY A 369 -14.28 -3.43 12.62
CA GLY A 369 -13.45 -3.36 11.44
C GLY A 369 -11.94 -3.41 11.72
N ILE A 370 -11.17 -3.43 10.63
CA ILE A 370 -9.71 -3.55 10.65
C ILE A 370 -9.12 -2.62 9.59
N SER A 371 -8.55 -1.50 10.03
CA SER A 371 -7.84 -0.57 9.13
C SER A 371 -6.36 -0.94 8.95
N ALA A 372 -5.79 -1.69 9.90
CA ALA A 372 -4.41 -2.12 9.85
C ALA A 372 -4.17 -3.24 8.83
N ARG A 373 -3.02 -3.19 8.16
CA ARG A 373 -2.54 -4.31 7.34
C ARG A 373 -2.25 -5.52 8.22
N PRO A 374 -2.71 -6.72 7.88
CA PRO A 374 -2.34 -7.94 8.60
C PRO A 374 -0.84 -8.23 8.46
N THR A 375 -0.27 -8.91 9.45
CA THR A 375 1.11 -9.39 9.42
C THR A 375 1.11 -10.91 9.53
N VAL A 376 1.83 -11.59 8.63
CA VAL A 376 1.97 -13.04 8.68
C VAL A 376 3.44 -13.40 8.82
N THR A 377 3.75 -14.27 9.78
CA THR A 377 5.10 -14.82 9.93
C THR A 377 5.33 -15.97 8.94
N PRO A 378 6.58 -16.30 8.62
CA PRO A 378 6.87 -17.47 7.79
C PRO A 378 6.32 -18.79 8.35
N SER A 379 6.14 -18.88 9.67
CA SER A 379 5.57 -20.06 10.35
C SER A 379 4.04 -20.11 10.34
N GLY A 380 3.36 -19.13 9.75
CA GLY A 380 1.90 -19.10 9.67
C GLY A 380 1.20 -18.41 10.85
N GLN A 381 1.93 -17.73 11.75
CA GLN A 381 1.28 -16.88 12.74
C GLN A 381 0.77 -15.61 12.07
N LEU A 382 -0.53 -15.38 12.15
CA LEU A 382 -1.21 -14.20 11.63
C LEU A 382 -1.52 -13.24 12.78
N LEU A 383 -1.12 -11.98 12.60
CA LEU A 383 -1.33 -10.90 13.57
C LEU A 383 -2.21 -9.82 12.94
N VAL A 384 -3.28 -9.47 13.63
CA VAL A 384 -4.28 -8.50 13.14
C VAL A 384 -4.65 -7.53 14.25
N MET A 385 -4.56 -6.24 13.98
CA MET A 385 -4.96 -5.17 14.89
C MET A 385 -6.36 -4.67 14.53
N SER A 386 -7.33 -4.83 15.43
CA SER A 386 -8.65 -4.25 15.25
C SER A 386 -8.68 -2.74 15.52
N ASN A 387 -9.67 -2.05 14.98
CA ASN A 387 -9.82 -0.59 15.17
C ASN A 387 -9.99 -0.17 16.64
N ARG A 388 -10.42 -1.07 17.52
CA ARG A 388 -10.48 -0.83 18.98
C ARG A 388 -9.18 -1.08 19.73
N GLY A 389 -8.10 -1.36 19.03
CA GLY A 389 -6.79 -1.55 19.65
C GLY A 389 -6.60 -2.93 20.30
N ILE A 390 -7.24 -3.95 19.74
CA ILE A 390 -7.02 -5.35 20.14
C ILE A 390 -6.17 -6.03 19.08
N LEU A 391 -4.99 -6.49 19.47
CA LEU A 391 -4.14 -7.34 18.64
C LEU A 391 -4.57 -8.77 18.81
N TYR A 392 -4.99 -9.40 17.73
CA TYR A 392 -5.31 -10.82 17.65
C TYR A 392 -4.15 -11.58 17.03
N SER A 393 -3.88 -12.76 17.55
CA SER A 393 -2.95 -13.73 16.98
C SER A 393 -3.72 -15.00 16.62
N PHE A 394 -3.62 -15.38 15.36
CA PHE A 394 -4.18 -16.62 14.83
C PHE A 394 -3.06 -17.51 14.31
N ASP A 395 -3.32 -18.80 14.26
CA ASP A 395 -2.54 -19.75 13.48
C ASP A 395 -3.26 -19.96 12.14
N LEU A 396 -2.52 -19.87 11.02
CA LEU A 396 -2.99 -20.17 9.67
C LEU A 396 -2.76 -21.65 9.36
N GLU A 397 -3.81 -22.33 8.86
CA GLU A 397 -3.79 -23.73 8.46
C GLU A 397 -3.82 -23.91 6.92
#